data_764240f2855d7cd3a7eabdf2ccf1bb18
#
_entry.id   764240f2855d7cd3a7eabdf2ccf1bb18
#
_cell.length_a   1.000
_cell.length_b   1.000
_cell.length_c   1.000
_cell.angle_alpha   90.00
_cell.angle_beta   90.00
_cell.angle_gamma   90.00
#
_symmetry.space_group_name_H-M   'P 1'
#
loop_
_entity.id
_entity.type
_entity.pdbx_description
1 polymer ?
#
loop_
_entity_poly.entity_id
_entity_poly.type
_entity_poly.pdbx_seq_one_letter_code
_entity_poly.pdbx_strand_id
1 'polypeptide(L)'
;MTALHGSYDAADVAFLLKPIRLTYTDVGAKEALLQGGVRHYSEMLSREGVPSAAYLATYADALARNGAKLAGHVNALADALAARRTGPRGLALASLARAGTPIGILIARALRRRGVTVAHYSISIVRDRGIDLNALAHVRTLHDAADIVFVDGWTGKGAIAGELRGERGARAAGVEPFLVVVADPAGRADLAATFEDYVIPSGILGGIVSGLVSRSVLNEAIGARDFHGCVSLDHLAAADLSRDFVDAVDALARTAPAAADWAASDAPRHAAACDALIAAIAAIWRVTDRNRIKPGIAEATRAVLRRVPDRLLLGDRADPELRHLVHLARERGVAIEAMPVATAYRAVALIASVGGD
;
A
#
# COMPACT_ATOMS: atom_id res chain seq x y z
N MET A 1 6.21 -12.15 -24.34
CA MET A 1 6.62 -10.86 -23.75
C MET A 1 7.39 -11.17 -22.46
N THR A 2 8.59 -10.62 -22.29
CA THR A 2 9.33 -10.74 -21.02
C THR A 2 8.52 -10.03 -19.94
N ALA A 3 8.22 -10.72 -18.83
CA ALA A 3 7.44 -10.13 -17.74
C ALA A 3 8.24 -8.98 -17.11
N LEU A 4 7.57 -7.84 -16.85
CA LEU A 4 8.16 -6.73 -16.11
C LEU A 4 8.33 -7.16 -14.66
N HIS A 5 9.53 -7.03 -14.09
CA HIS A 5 9.80 -7.30 -12.68
C HIS A 5 10.32 -6.05 -11.93
N GLY A 6 10.39 -4.91 -12.62
CA GLY A 6 11.00 -3.70 -12.08
C GLY A 6 12.47 -3.93 -11.71
N SER A 7 12.90 -3.44 -10.56
CA SER A 7 14.25 -3.69 -10.02
C SER A 7 14.35 -4.93 -9.13
N TYR A 8 13.27 -5.70 -8.95
CA TYR A 8 13.29 -6.98 -8.24
C TYR A 8 13.82 -8.12 -9.09
N ASP A 9 14.06 -9.27 -8.50
CA ASP A 9 14.34 -10.49 -9.24
C ASP A 9 13.10 -10.98 -9.98
N ALA A 10 13.31 -11.50 -11.19
CA ALA A 10 12.24 -12.08 -11.99
C ALA A 10 11.58 -13.30 -11.32
N ALA A 11 12.29 -13.99 -10.42
CA ALA A 11 11.75 -15.08 -9.62
C ALA A 11 10.83 -14.61 -8.48
N ASP A 12 10.92 -13.34 -8.08
CA ASP A 12 10.15 -12.80 -6.96
C ASP A 12 8.77 -12.29 -7.36
N VAL A 13 8.67 -11.65 -8.53
CA VAL A 13 7.42 -11.02 -8.96
C VAL A 13 7.35 -10.80 -10.47
N ALA A 14 6.17 -10.96 -11.04
CA ALA A 14 5.82 -10.46 -12.36
C ALA A 14 4.84 -9.30 -12.22
N PHE A 15 5.22 -8.09 -12.68
CA PHE A 15 4.31 -6.95 -12.76
C PHE A 15 3.43 -7.10 -14.00
N LEU A 16 2.13 -7.25 -13.80
CA LEU A 16 1.15 -7.20 -14.88
C LEU A 16 0.71 -5.74 -15.07
N LEU A 17 1.66 -4.94 -15.56
CA LEU A 17 1.50 -3.52 -15.82
C LEU A 17 2.08 -3.19 -17.20
N LYS A 18 1.48 -2.24 -17.91
CA LYS A 18 1.98 -1.73 -19.19
C LYS A 18 2.93 -0.55 -18.93
N PRO A 19 4.23 -0.65 -19.26
CA PRO A 19 5.11 0.51 -19.23
C PRO A 19 4.66 1.57 -20.23
N ILE A 20 4.51 2.81 -19.75
CA ILE A 20 4.15 3.97 -20.57
C ILE A 20 5.07 5.15 -20.29
N ARG A 21 5.11 6.10 -21.23
CA ARG A 21 5.70 7.42 -21.01
C ARG A 21 4.60 8.40 -20.64
N LEU A 22 4.86 9.25 -19.66
CA LEU A 22 3.92 10.26 -19.19
C LEU A 22 4.66 11.55 -18.83
N THR A 23 4.11 12.69 -19.20
CA THR A 23 4.56 13.99 -18.71
C THR A 23 4.11 14.18 -17.27
N TYR A 24 5.05 14.52 -16.38
CA TYR A 24 4.75 14.76 -14.98
C TYR A 24 3.94 16.06 -14.79
N THR A 25 2.99 16.01 -13.88
CA THR A 25 2.18 17.15 -13.46
C THR A 25 2.70 17.67 -12.12
N ASP A 26 2.83 18.98 -11.97
CA ASP A 26 3.16 19.61 -10.69
C ASP A 26 2.17 19.18 -9.60
N VAL A 27 2.63 19.15 -8.34
CA VAL A 27 1.80 18.64 -7.22
C VAL A 27 0.60 19.56 -6.96
N GLY A 28 0.81 20.88 -7.01
CA GLY A 28 -0.27 21.87 -6.78
C GLY A 28 -1.29 21.85 -7.93
N ALA A 29 -0.79 21.86 -9.18
CA ALA A 29 -1.64 21.77 -10.36
C ALA A 29 -2.46 20.47 -10.37
N LYS A 30 -1.84 19.34 -10.00
CA LYS A 30 -2.54 18.07 -9.86
C LYS A 30 -3.64 18.13 -8.80
N GLU A 31 -3.37 18.74 -7.66
CA GLU A 31 -4.36 18.88 -6.59
C GLU A 31 -5.56 19.71 -7.02
N ALA A 32 -5.33 20.83 -7.74
CA ALA A 32 -6.39 21.67 -8.29
C ALA A 32 -7.27 20.91 -9.30
N LEU A 33 -6.67 20.16 -10.23
CA LEU A 33 -7.39 19.35 -11.21
C LEU A 33 -8.21 18.23 -10.56
N LEU A 34 -7.68 17.63 -9.49
CA LEU A 34 -8.37 16.60 -8.71
C LEU A 34 -9.60 17.12 -7.98
N GLN A 35 -9.43 18.18 -7.19
CA GLN A 35 -10.51 18.74 -6.37
C GLN A 35 -11.55 19.45 -7.24
N GLY A 36 -11.15 20.01 -8.38
CA GLY A 36 -12.05 20.55 -9.38
C GLY A 36 -12.81 19.51 -10.20
N GLY A 37 -12.56 18.21 -9.98
CA GLY A 37 -13.24 17.13 -10.73
C GLY A 37 -12.87 17.06 -12.22
N VAL A 38 -11.84 17.81 -12.65
CA VAL A 38 -11.44 17.93 -14.07
C VAL A 38 -10.71 16.67 -14.56
N ARG A 39 -9.84 16.10 -13.73
CA ARG A 39 -9.07 14.89 -14.04
C ARG A 39 -9.02 13.94 -12.87
N HIS A 40 -9.01 12.64 -13.18
CA HIS A 40 -8.85 11.62 -12.14
C HIS A 40 -7.38 11.48 -11.74
N TYR A 41 -7.12 11.12 -10.47
CA TYR A 41 -5.74 10.99 -9.98
C TYR A 41 -4.90 9.95 -10.74
N SER A 42 -5.55 8.90 -11.29
CA SER A 42 -4.85 7.86 -12.05
C SER A 42 -4.37 8.32 -13.43
N GLU A 43 -4.83 9.45 -13.91
CA GLU A 43 -4.45 10.00 -15.21
C GLU A 43 -3.17 10.85 -15.17
N MET A 44 -2.72 11.22 -13.98
CA MET A 44 -1.62 12.17 -13.77
C MET A 44 -0.61 11.61 -12.78
N LEU A 45 0.68 11.87 -12.98
CA LEU A 45 1.75 11.60 -12.03
C LEU A 45 2.51 12.88 -11.71
N SER A 46 2.87 13.08 -10.45
CA SER A 46 3.93 14.02 -10.10
C SER A 46 5.25 13.26 -9.97
N ARG A 47 6.35 13.91 -10.35
CA ARG A 47 7.68 13.30 -10.28
C ARG A 47 8.04 13.00 -8.82
N GLU A 48 8.44 11.78 -8.55
CA GLU A 48 9.02 11.40 -7.26
C GLU A 48 10.48 11.86 -7.22
N GLY A 49 10.87 12.55 -6.15
CA GLY A 49 12.24 12.99 -5.93
C GLY A 49 13.06 11.94 -5.18
N VAL A 50 14.39 12.12 -5.21
CA VAL A 50 15.30 11.36 -4.33
C VAL A 50 15.07 11.85 -2.90
N PRO A 51 14.84 10.95 -1.92
CA PRO A 51 14.73 11.35 -0.52
C PRO A 51 16.02 11.95 0.01
N SER A 52 15.92 12.90 0.95
CA SER A 52 17.08 13.44 1.63
C SER A 52 17.81 12.37 2.45
N ALA A 53 19.12 12.55 2.68
CA ALA A 53 19.89 11.65 3.53
C ALA A 53 19.29 11.53 4.95
N ALA A 54 18.79 12.65 5.49
CA ALA A 54 18.12 12.69 6.79
C ALA A 54 16.82 11.84 6.78
N TYR A 55 16.04 11.90 5.69
CA TYR A 55 14.84 11.07 5.56
C TYR A 55 15.18 9.60 5.39
N LEU A 56 16.22 9.26 4.62
CA LEU A 56 16.71 7.87 4.50
C LEU A 56 17.21 7.33 5.85
N ALA A 57 17.79 8.15 6.70
CA ALA A 57 18.15 7.75 8.07
C ALA A 57 16.90 7.37 8.91
N THR A 58 15.76 8.04 8.71
CA THR A 58 14.51 7.63 9.38
C THR A 58 13.98 6.29 8.88
N TYR A 59 14.18 6.00 7.60
CA TYR A 59 13.85 4.67 7.04
C TYR A 59 14.76 3.57 7.65
N ALA A 60 16.06 3.80 7.73
CA ALA A 60 16.99 2.86 8.32
C ALA A 60 16.65 2.59 9.81
N ASP A 61 16.32 3.63 10.57
CA ASP A 61 15.84 3.51 11.96
C ASP A 61 14.53 2.68 12.05
N ALA A 62 13.56 2.94 11.15
CA ALA A 62 12.32 2.18 11.11
C ALA A 62 12.56 0.70 10.76
N LEU A 63 13.47 0.40 9.82
CA LEU A 63 13.82 -0.96 9.47
C LEU A 63 14.54 -1.68 10.63
N ALA A 64 15.45 -1.01 11.31
CA ALA A 64 16.15 -1.56 12.47
C ALA A 64 15.18 -1.88 13.63
N ARG A 65 14.19 -1.03 13.90
CA ARG A 65 13.20 -1.23 14.97
C ARG A 65 12.15 -2.29 14.62
N ASN A 66 11.61 -2.22 13.42
CA ASN A 66 10.41 -2.98 13.04
C ASN A 66 10.68 -4.14 12.07
N GLY A 67 11.90 -4.31 11.59
CA GLY A 67 12.25 -5.38 10.66
C GLY A 67 11.96 -6.77 11.20
N ALA A 68 12.35 -7.07 12.45
CA ALA A 68 12.06 -8.34 13.09
C ALA A 68 10.55 -8.56 13.35
N LYS A 69 9.83 -7.50 13.75
CA LYS A 69 8.38 -7.52 13.92
C LYS A 69 7.68 -7.83 12.59
N LEU A 70 8.06 -7.13 11.52
CA LEU A 70 7.54 -7.37 10.18
C LEU A 70 7.84 -8.81 9.71
N ALA A 71 9.03 -9.31 9.96
CA ALA A 71 9.42 -10.70 9.65
C ALA A 71 8.53 -11.73 10.36
N GLY A 72 8.24 -11.53 11.64
CA GLY A 72 7.31 -12.35 12.41
C GLY A 72 5.89 -12.31 11.83
N HIS A 73 5.40 -11.13 11.47
CA HIS A 73 4.10 -10.96 10.81
C HIS A 73 4.04 -11.67 9.45
N VAL A 74 5.08 -11.54 8.63
CA VAL A 74 5.19 -12.25 7.34
C VAL A 74 5.14 -13.76 7.54
N ASN A 75 5.84 -14.27 8.55
CA ASN A 75 5.82 -15.70 8.86
C ASN A 75 4.42 -16.16 9.29
N ALA A 76 3.72 -15.41 10.15
CA ALA A 76 2.36 -15.75 10.56
C ALA A 76 1.37 -15.76 9.38
N LEU A 77 1.45 -14.78 8.49
CA LEU A 77 0.63 -14.75 7.27
C LEU A 77 0.95 -15.93 6.34
N ALA A 78 2.24 -16.28 6.21
CA ALA A 78 2.65 -17.44 5.40
C ALA A 78 2.16 -18.75 6.00
N ASP A 79 2.18 -18.92 7.35
CA ASP A 79 1.62 -20.09 8.02
C ASP A 79 0.10 -20.22 7.78
N ALA A 80 -0.63 -19.12 7.94
CA ALA A 80 -2.08 -19.10 7.69
C ALA A 80 -2.43 -19.42 6.22
N LEU A 81 -1.64 -18.90 5.27
CA LEU A 81 -1.84 -19.19 3.85
C LEU A 81 -1.42 -20.61 3.47
N ALA A 82 -0.36 -21.15 4.06
CA ALA A 82 0.08 -22.54 3.83
C ALA A 82 -0.94 -23.57 4.33
N ALA A 83 -1.72 -23.22 5.36
CA ALA A 83 -2.80 -24.06 5.87
C ALA A 83 -4.05 -24.11 4.97
N ARG A 84 -4.16 -23.22 3.96
CA ARG A 84 -5.27 -23.27 3.00
C ARG A 84 -5.11 -24.46 2.06
N ARG A 85 -6.24 -25.09 1.75
CA ARG A 85 -6.25 -26.08 0.66
C ARG A 85 -6.11 -25.36 -0.67
N THR A 86 -5.15 -25.79 -1.48
CA THR A 86 -4.88 -25.24 -2.81
C THR A 86 -5.00 -26.33 -3.87
N GLY A 87 -5.38 -25.92 -5.07
CA GLY A 87 -5.35 -26.78 -6.25
C GLY A 87 -3.91 -27.15 -6.67
N PRO A 88 -3.77 -28.00 -7.68
CA PRO A 88 -2.46 -28.52 -8.12
C PRO A 88 -1.53 -27.44 -8.68
N ARG A 89 -2.06 -26.27 -9.04
CA ARG A 89 -1.29 -25.13 -9.56
C ARG A 89 -0.73 -24.22 -8.45
N GLY A 90 -1.05 -24.50 -7.20
CA GLY A 90 -0.59 -23.74 -6.04
C GLY A 90 -1.25 -22.37 -5.90
N LEU A 91 -0.78 -21.59 -4.92
CA LEU A 91 -1.26 -20.24 -4.65
C LEU A 91 -0.80 -19.24 -5.71
N ALA A 92 -1.63 -18.27 -6.02
CA ALA A 92 -1.28 -17.06 -6.77
C ALA A 92 -1.46 -15.83 -5.88
N LEU A 93 -0.37 -15.19 -5.47
CA LEU A 93 -0.42 -13.92 -4.77
C LEU A 93 -0.56 -12.80 -5.79
N ALA A 94 -1.61 -12.01 -5.69
CA ALA A 94 -1.89 -10.83 -6.49
C ALA A 94 -1.69 -9.58 -5.63
N SER A 95 -0.45 -9.07 -5.57
CA SER A 95 -0.13 -7.88 -4.81
C SER A 95 -0.70 -6.63 -5.47
N LEU A 96 -1.34 -5.78 -4.68
CA LEU A 96 -1.90 -4.52 -5.17
C LEU A 96 -0.79 -3.49 -5.39
N ALA A 97 -0.56 -3.16 -6.64
CA ALA A 97 0.54 -2.31 -7.05
C ALA A 97 0.35 -0.88 -6.54
N ARG A 98 1.38 -0.33 -5.93
CA ARG A 98 2.72 -0.95 -5.79
C ARG A 98 3.06 -1.34 -4.34
N ALA A 99 2.33 -0.83 -3.34
CA ALA A 99 2.70 -0.97 -1.93
C ALA A 99 2.62 -2.42 -1.43
N GLY A 100 1.71 -3.21 -1.97
CA GLY A 100 1.61 -4.62 -1.67
C GLY A 100 2.77 -5.45 -2.21
N THR A 101 3.49 -4.97 -3.24
CA THR A 101 4.50 -5.76 -3.94
C THR A 101 5.63 -6.26 -3.04
N PRO A 102 6.33 -5.43 -2.24
CA PRO A 102 7.39 -5.92 -1.36
C PRO A 102 6.86 -6.90 -0.31
N ILE A 103 5.64 -6.71 0.17
CA ILE A 103 5.00 -7.61 1.14
C ILE A 103 4.67 -8.95 0.48
N GLY A 104 4.12 -8.94 -0.74
CA GLY A 104 3.87 -10.17 -1.49
C GLY A 104 5.12 -10.96 -1.80
N ILE A 105 6.26 -10.30 -2.11
CA ILE A 105 7.56 -10.95 -2.28
C ILE A 105 7.97 -11.67 -0.98
N LEU A 106 7.88 -10.99 0.15
CA LEU A 106 8.24 -11.56 1.45
C LEU A 106 7.36 -12.78 1.80
N ILE A 107 6.03 -12.67 1.61
CA ILE A 107 5.10 -13.79 1.83
C ILE A 107 5.39 -14.93 0.85
N ALA A 108 5.63 -14.66 -0.43
CA ALA A 108 5.96 -15.67 -1.43
C ALA A 108 7.25 -16.43 -1.08
N ARG A 109 8.30 -15.71 -0.69
CA ARG A 109 9.55 -16.33 -0.23
C ARG A 109 9.34 -17.19 1.02
N ALA A 110 8.54 -16.71 1.99
CA ALA A 110 8.20 -17.47 3.20
C ALA A 110 7.36 -18.72 2.90
N LEU A 111 6.44 -18.68 1.96
CA LEU A 111 5.65 -19.84 1.48
C LEU A 111 6.53 -20.86 0.76
N ARG A 112 7.45 -20.41 -0.12
CA ARG A 112 8.40 -21.32 -0.79
C ARG A 112 9.29 -22.06 0.20
N ARG A 113 9.74 -21.40 1.29
CA ARG A 113 10.49 -22.08 2.37
C ARG A 113 9.68 -23.15 3.10
N ARG A 114 8.35 -23.05 3.09
CA ARG A 114 7.40 -24.04 3.63
C ARG A 114 7.04 -25.16 2.63
N GLY A 115 7.67 -25.14 1.44
CA GLY A 115 7.37 -26.10 0.37
C GLY A 115 6.06 -25.84 -0.38
N VAL A 116 5.44 -24.66 -0.21
CA VAL A 116 4.23 -24.28 -0.91
C VAL A 116 4.58 -23.79 -2.32
N THR A 117 3.93 -24.35 -3.33
CA THR A 117 3.99 -23.84 -4.70
C THR A 117 3.24 -22.51 -4.75
N VAL A 118 3.94 -21.43 -5.14
CA VAL A 118 3.37 -20.08 -5.18
C VAL A 118 3.94 -19.26 -6.33
N ALA A 119 3.05 -18.66 -7.12
CA ALA A 119 3.37 -17.60 -8.07
C ALA A 119 3.04 -16.24 -7.45
N HIS A 120 3.75 -15.19 -7.87
CA HIS A 120 3.50 -13.85 -7.38
C HIS A 120 3.43 -12.84 -8.52
N TYR A 121 2.32 -12.12 -8.55
CA TYR A 121 1.99 -11.08 -9.50
C TYR A 121 1.80 -9.75 -8.78
N SER A 122 2.18 -8.64 -9.41
CA SER A 122 1.81 -7.30 -8.97
C SER A 122 0.83 -6.71 -9.97
N ILE A 123 -0.39 -6.43 -9.53
CA ILE A 123 -1.51 -5.98 -10.36
C ILE A 123 -2.05 -4.64 -9.89
N SER A 124 -2.62 -3.88 -10.81
CA SER A 124 -3.14 -2.55 -10.52
C SER A 124 -4.54 -2.61 -9.90
N ILE A 125 -4.75 -1.75 -8.90
CA ILE A 125 -6.08 -1.35 -8.44
C ILE A 125 -6.12 0.18 -8.38
N VAL A 126 -7.21 0.78 -8.86
CA VAL A 126 -7.37 2.24 -8.91
C VAL A 126 -8.69 2.59 -8.24
N ARG A 127 -8.62 3.45 -7.20
CA ARG A 127 -9.83 3.90 -6.51
C ARG A 127 -10.79 4.56 -7.51
N ASP A 128 -12.08 4.29 -7.39
CA ASP A 128 -13.18 4.74 -8.25
C ASP A 128 -13.15 4.16 -9.68
N ARG A 129 -12.18 3.28 -9.99
CA ARG A 129 -12.01 2.65 -11.32
C ARG A 129 -11.92 1.12 -11.24
N GLY A 130 -11.68 0.57 -10.04
CA GLY A 130 -11.60 -0.87 -9.78
C GLY A 130 -10.21 -1.48 -10.00
N ILE A 131 -10.17 -2.81 -10.02
CA ILE A 131 -8.98 -3.61 -10.28
C ILE A 131 -8.76 -3.80 -11.78
N ASP A 132 -7.53 -4.04 -12.19
CA ASP A 132 -7.19 -4.39 -13.58
C ASP A 132 -7.76 -5.78 -13.93
N LEU A 133 -8.92 -5.79 -14.59
CA LEU A 133 -9.61 -7.01 -14.97
C LEU A 133 -8.85 -7.81 -16.04
N ASN A 134 -8.06 -7.17 -16.91
CA ASN A 134 -7.22 -7.85 -17.90
C ASN A 134 -6.07 -8.58 -17.22
N ALA A 135 -5.43 -7.95 -16.23
CA ALA A 135 -4.38 -8.58 -15.43
C ALA A 135 -4.94 -9.77 -14.63
N LEU A 136 -6.10 -9.59 -14.01
CA LEU A 136 -6.73 -10.65 -13.23
C LEU A 136 -7.20 -11.82 -14.12
N ALA A 137 -7.75 -11.53 -15.30
CA ALA A 137 -8.09 -12.53 -16.30
C ALA A 137 -6.86 -13.34 -16.74
N HIS A 138 -5.71 -12.65 -16.94
CA HIS A 138 -4.44 -13.33 -17.24
C HIS A 138 -4.03 -14.28 -16.11
N VAL A 139 -4.06 -13.86 -14.85
CA VAL A 139 -3.74 -14.73 -13.70
C VAL A 139 -4.66 -15.95 -13.67
N ARG A 140 -5.96 -15.79 -13.96
CA ARG A 140 -6.94 -16.88 -14.03
C ARG A 140 -6.67 -17.90 -15.14
N THR A 141 -5.96 -17.56 -16.19
CA THR A 141 -5.55 -18.57 -17.21
C THR A 141 -4.50 -19.52 -16.66
N LEU A 142 -3.76 -19.12 -15.64
CA LEU A 142 -2.64 -19.83 -15.05
C LEU A 142 -2.98 -20.52 -13.73
N HIS A 143 -3.95 -19.98 -12.97
CA HIS A 143 -4.32 -20.42 -11.62
C HIS A 143 -5.84 -20.56 -11.47
N ASP A 144 -6.25 -21.39 -10.52
CA ASP A 144 -7.66 -21.52 -10.15
C ASP A 144 -8.10 -20.28 -9.36
N ALA A 145 -9.33 -19.82 -9.61
CA ALA A 145 -9.84 -18.59 -8.98
C ALA A 145 -9.83 -18.65 -7.44
N ALA A 146 -10.04 -19.83 -6.87
CA ALA A 146 -10.03 -20.09 -5.43
C ALA A 146 -8.62 -19.96 -4.79
N ASP A 147 -7.56 -20.06 -5.60
CA ASP A 147 -6.17 -20.02 -5.17
C ASP A 147 -5.55 -18.62 -5.33
N ILE A 148 -6.32 -17.65 -5.84
CA ILE A 148 -5.88 -16.26 -5.98
C ILE A 148 -6.13 -15.52 -4.68
N VAL A 149 -5.06 -14.93 -4.13
CA VAL A 149 -5.06 -14.17 -2.87
C VAL A 149 -4.51 -12.76 -3.15
N PHE A 150 -5.26 -11.74 -2.72
CA PHE A 150 -4.81 -10.35 -2.87
C PHE A 150 -3.97 -9.94 -1.68
N VAL A 151 -2.86 -9.21 -1.94
CA VAL A 151 -1.91 -8.78 -0.91
C VAL A 151 -1.71 -7.26 -0.97
N ASP A 152 -1.82 -6.59 0.18
CA ASP A 152 -1.36 -5.21 0.35
C ASP A 152 -0.53 -5.10 1.66
N GLY A 153 0.05 -3.95 1.92
CA GLY A 153 0.85 -3.74 3.13
C GLY A 153 -0.03 -3.50 4.36
N TRP A 154 -1.05 -2.67 4.22
CA TRP A 154 -1.92 -2.23 5.32
C TRP A 154 -3.27 -1.73 4.81
N THR A 155 -4.21 -1.58 5.74
CA THR A 155 -5.45 -0.85 5.48
C THR A 155 -5.36 0.58 6.06
N GLY A 156 -5.68 1.60 5.26
CA GLY A 156 -5.82 2.98 5.74
C GLY A 156 -7.22 3.21 6.32
N LYS A 157 -8.21 3.49 5.45
CA LYS A 157 -9.64 3.58 5.83
C LYS A 157 -10.51 2.56 5.09
N GLY A 158 -9.89 1.57 4.46
CA GLY A 158 -10.59 0.52 3.72
C GLY A 158 -10.98 0.86 2.29
N ALA A 159 -10.53 1.99 1.72
CA ALA A 159 -10.89 2.38 0.35
C ALA A 159 -10.50 1.31 -0.69
N ILE A 160 -9.29 0.76 -0.61
CA ILE A 160 -8.80 -0.28 -1.52
C ILE A 160 -9.53 -1.61 -1.31
N ALA A 161 -9.82 -1.98 -0.04
CA ALA A 161 -10.64 -3.14 0.25
C ALA A 161 -12.06 -3.00 -0.33
N GLY A 162 -12.63 -1.78 -0.28
CA GLY A 162 -13.91 -1.46 -0.92
C GLY A 162 -13.86 -1.61 -2.43
N GLU A 163 -12.83 -1.09 -3.11
CA GLU A 163 -12.64 -1.26 -4.56
C GLU A 163 -12.52 -2.74 -4.95
N LEU A 164 -11.75 -3.51 -4.17
CA LEU A 164 -11.55 -4.94 -4.42
C LEU A 164 -12.86 -5.72 -4.35
N ARG A 165 -13.78 -5.31 -3.45
CA ARG A 165 -15.09 -5.95 -3.24
C ARG A 165 -16.23 -5.34 -4.07
N GLY A 166 -16.00 -4.17 -4.65
CA GLY A 166 -16.99 -3.42 -5.43
C GLY A 166 -17.33 -4.05 -6.78
N GLU A 167 -18.22 -3.42 -7.52
CA GLU A 167 -18.71 -3.89 -8.83
C GLU A 167 -17.59 -4.13 -9.86
N ARG A 168 -16.55 -3.28 -9.84
CA ARG A 168 -15.36 -3.38 -10.69
C ARG A 168 -14.20 -4.08 -9.97
N GLY A 169 -14.51 -4.85 -8.92
CA GLY A 169 -13.56 -5.58 -8.10
C GLY A 169 -13.30 -7.00 -8.62
N ALA A 170 -12.73 -7.81 -7.75
CA ALA A 170 -12.30 -9.16 -8.10
C ALA A 170 -13.43 -10.08 -8.58
N ARG A 171 -14.64 -9.92 -8.02
CA ARG A 171 -15.81 -10.73 -8.42
C ARG A 171 -16.23 -10.51 -9.88
N ALA A 172 -15.97 -9.34 -10.46
CA ALA A 172 -16.22 -9.10 -11.88
C ALA A 172 -15.39 -10.01 -12.80
N ALA A 173 -14.25 -10.53 -12.31
CA ALA A 173 -13.44 -11.54 -12.98
C ALA A 173 -13.68 -12.96 -12.42
N GLY A 174 -14.68 -13.19 -11.58
CA GLY A 174 -15.00 -14.46 -10.96
C GLY A 174 -13.96 -14.92 -9.93
N VAL A 175 -13.34 -13.99 -9.20
CA VAL A 175 -12.38 -14.24 -8.13
C VAL A 175 -12.93 -13.70 -6.82
N GLU A 176 -12.87 -14.51 -5.74
CA GLU A 176 -13.27 -14.04 -4.42
C GLU A 176 -12.23 -13.01 -3.88
N PRO A 177 -12.66 -11.83 -3.41
CA PRO A 177 -11.77 -10.76 -2.97
C PRO A 177 -11.16 -11.04 -1.57
N PHE A 178 -10.34 -12.08 -1.46
CA PHE A 178 -9.66 -12.41 -0.20
C PHE A 178 -8.41 -11.56 -0.03
N LEU A 179 -8.51 -10.51 0.79
CA LEU A 179 -7.44 -9.53 1.03
C LEU A 179 -6.61 -9.88 2.26
N VAL A 180 -5.31 -10.00 2.06
CA VAL A 180 -4.29 -10.23 3.09
C VAL A 180 -3.44 -8.98 3.25
N VAL A 181 -3.23 -8.53 4.49
CA VAL A 181 -2.36 -7.39 4.80
C VAL A 181 -1.48 -7.69 6.02
N VAL A 182 -0.41 -6.92 6.20
CA VAL A 182 0.38 -6.99 7.43
C VAL A 182 -0.36 -6.32 8.58
N ALA A 183 -0.86 -5.10 8.36
CA ALA A 183 -1.55 -4.32 9.38
C ALA A 183 -2.95 -3.91 8.93
N ASP A 184 -3.96 -4.14 9.78
CA ASP A 184 -5.37 -3.85 9.48
C ASP A 184 -6.03 -2.93 10.52
N PRO A 185 -5.50 -1.71 10.79
CA PRO A 185 -6.11 -0.81 11.75
C PRO A 185 -7.56 -0.42 11.39
N ALA A 186 -7.95 -0.56 10.13
CA ALA A 186 -9.30 -0.28 9.66
C ALA A 186 -10.30 -1.45 9.85
N GLY A 187 -9.84 -2.66 10.20
CA GLY A 187 -10.71 -3.84 10.28
C GLY A 187 -11.38 -4.19 8.94
N ARG A 188 -10.63 -4.14 7.83
CA ARG A 188 -11.18 -4.32 6.46
C ARG A 188 -10.52 -5.45 5.69
N ALA A 189 -9.51 -6.12 6.24
CA ALA A 189 -8.89 -7.28 5.61
C ALA A 189 -9.65 -8.58 5.92
N ASP A 190 -9.39 -9.62 5.12
CA ASP A 190 -9.90 -10.98 5.36
C ASP A 190 -8.89 -11.80 6.18
N LEU A 191 -7.61 -11.40 6.13
CA LEU A 191 -6.53 -11.92 6.96
C LEU A 191 -5.49 -10.82 7.19
N ALA A 192 -5.06 -10.64 8.43
CA ALA A 192 -3.97 -9.74 8.76
C ALA A 192 -3.08 -10.34 9.87
N ALA A 193 -1.93 -9.73 10.12
CA ALA A 193 -1.09 -10.13 11.23
C ALA A 193 -1.41 -9.32 12.51
N THR A 194 -1.81 -8.06 12.36
CA THR A 194 -2.10 -7.18 13.51
C THR A 194 -3.10 -6.08 13.14
N PHE A 195 -3.77 -5.52 14.15
CA PHE A 195 -4.54 -4.27 14.04
C PHE A 195 -3.70 -3.02 14.34
N GLU A 196 -2.47 -3.18 14.77
CA GLU A 196 -1.62 -2.06 15.15
C GLU A 196 -1.25 -1.19 13.94
N ASP A 197 -1.42 0.13 14.08
CA ASP A 197 -0.89 1.13 13.16
C ASP A 197 0.58 1.41 13.50
N TYR A 198 1.50 0.60 12.98
CA TYR A 198 2.94 0.78 13.16
C TYR A 198 3.64 1.07 11.83
N VAL A 199 4.86 1.59 11.88
CA VAL A 199 5.58 1.87 10.65
C VAL A 199 6.11 0.60 10.01
N ILE A 200 5.49 0.20 8.90
CA ILE A 200 6.06 -0.79 7.98
C ILE A 200 7.12 -0.05 7.15
N PRO A 201 8.41 -0.44 7.21
CA PRO A 201 9.48 0.39 6.63
C PRO A 201 9.29 0.71 5.14
N SER A 202 8.76 -0.22 4.34
CA SER A 202 8.42 0.06 2.93
C SER A 202 7.31 1.09 2.76
N GLY A 203 6.50 1.35 3.78
CA GLY A 203 5.39 2.30 3.76
C GLY A 203 5.82 3.76 3.71
N ILE A 204 7.03 4.07 4.22
CA ILE A 204 7.52 5.44 4.30
C ILE A 204 8.33 5.89 3.08
N LEU A 205 8.66 4.98 2.17
CA LEU A 205 9.31 5.29 0.90
C LEU A 205 8.34 5.16 -0.27
N GLY A 206 8.77 5.62 -1.42
CA GLY A 206 8.01 5.57 -2.68
C GLY A 206 8.46 4.45 -3.62
N GLY A 207 8.74 4.82 -4.88
CA GLY A 207 9.19 3.90 -5.93
C GLY A 207 10.50 3.18 -5.63
N ILE A 208 11.38 3.82 -4.86
CA ILE A 208 12.70 3.27 -4.49
C ILE A 208 12.66 2.06 -3.53
N VAL A 209 11.49 1.64 -3.11
CA VAL A 209 11.29 0.43 -2.28
C VAL A 209 10.19 -0.46 -2.86
N SER A 210 9.78 -0.19 -4.09
CA SER A 210 8.66 -0.85 -4.75
C SER A 210 8.97 -1.22 -6.20
N GLY A 211 10.23 -1.54 -6.50
CA GLY A 211 10.66 -2.02 -7.81
C GLY A 211 10.86 -0.95 -8.86
N LEU A 212 11.08 0.32 -8.48
CA LEU A 212 11.24 1.47 -9.38
C LEU A 212 10.08 1.67 -10.38
N VAL A 213 8.88 1.24 -10.03
CA VAL A 213 7.67 1.51 -10.80
C VAL A 213 6.83 2.59 -10.14
N SER A 214 6.14 3.39 -10.94
CA SER A 214 5.19 4.38 -10.43
C SER A 214 3.95 3.71 -9.85
N ARG A 215 3.09 4.46 -9.18
CA ARG A 215 1.71 4.01 -8.97
C ARG A 215 1.01 3.81 -10.32
N SER A 216 -0.07 3.05 -10.31
CA SER A 216 -0.88 2.77 -11.50
C SER A 216 -1.34 4.03 -12.21
N VAL A 217 -1.33 3.97 -13.53
CA VAL A 217 -1.85 4.99 -14.45
C VAL A 217 -2.95 4.38 -15.29
N LEU A 218 -4.05 5.12 -15.43
CA LEU A 218 -5.17 4.75 -16.28
C LEU A 218 -5.65 6.01 -17.02
N ASN A 219 -5.17 6.17 -18.25
CA ASN A 219 -5.45 7.30 -19.13
C ASN A 219 -5.61 6.80 -20.57
N GLU A 220 -5.69 7.72 -21.52
CA GLU A 220 -5.87 7.44 -22.96
C GLU A 220 -4.80 6.56 -23.60
N ALA A 221 -3.61 6.43 -22.97
CA ALA A 221 -2.55 5.54 -23.48
C ALA A 221 -2.83 4.05 -23.18
N ILE A 222 -3.87 3.76 -22.39
CA ILE A 222 -4.25 2.41 -21.99
C ILE A 222 -5.46 1.96 -22.80
N GLY A 223 -5.22 1.03 -23.73
CA GLY A 223 -6.28 0.44 -24.54
C GLY A 223 -7.10 -0.60 -23.76
N ALA A 224 -8.28 -0.95 -24.28
CA ALA A 224 -9.22 -1.84 -23.62
C ALA A 224 -8.69 -3.26 -23.29
N ARG A 225 -7.65 -3.71 -23.99
CA ARG A 225 -7.02 -5.03 -23.79
C ARG A 225 -5.66 -4.95 -23.09
N ASP A 226 -5.19 -3.75 -22.78
CA ASP A 226 -3.93 -3.53 -22.09
C ASP A 226 -4.10 -3.77 -20.59
N PHE A 227 -3.00 -4.07 -19.91
CA PHE A 227 -2.91 -3.89 -18.47
C PHE A 227 -2.87 -2.39 -18.15
N HIS A 228 -3.27 -2.02 -16.94
CA HIS A 228 -3.10 -0.65 -16.46
C HIS A 228 -1.64 -0.22 -16.56
N GLY A 229 -1.41 1.09 -16.76
CA GLY A 229 -0.09 1.63 -17.02
C GLY A 229 0.75 1.82 -15.76
N CYS A 230 2.07 1.86 -15.97
CA CYS A 230 3.05 2.38 -15.03
C CYS A 230 4.16 3.14 -15.76
N VAL A 231 4.88 3.99 -15.04
CA VAL A 231 6.09 4.67 -15.53
C VAL A 231 7.28 4.08 -14.79
N SER A 232 8.36 3.75 -15.52
CA SER A 232 9.64 3.41 -14.90
C SER A 232 10.26 4.64 -14.25
N LEU A 233 10.78 4.47 -13.04
CA LEU A 233 11.41 5.53 -12.24
C LEU A 233 12.93 5.47 -12.34
N ASP A 234 13.47 5.29 -13.55
CA ASP A 234 14.91 5.11 -13.82
C ASP A 234 15.78 6.22 -13.24
N HIS A 235 15.22 7.43 -13.13
CA HIS A 235 15.91 8.57 -12.51
C HIS A 235 16.17 8.40 -10.99
N LEU A 236 15.58 7.37 -10.37
CA LEU A 236 15.78 7.01 -8.97
C LEU A 236 16.65 5.76 -8.79
N ALA A 237 17.20 5.18 -9.86
CA ALA A 237 17.93 3.92 -9.82
C ALA A 237 19.11 3.93 -8.82
N ALA A 238 19.82 5.07 -8.71
CA ALA A 238 20.93 5.21 -7.76
C ALA A 238 20.50 5.22 -6.28
N ALA A 239 19.21 5.39 -6.00
CA ALA A 239 18.63 5.40 -4.65
C ALA A 239 17.71 4.17 -4.42
N ASP A 240 17.75 3.18 -5.29
CA ASP A 240 16.89 2.00 -5.19
C ASP A 240 17.25 1.14 -3.99
N LEU A 241 16.26 0.87 -3.16
CA LEU A 241 16.33 0.04 -1.95
C LEU A 241 15.39 -1.17 -2.04
N SER A 242 14.82 -1.43 -3.22
CA SER A 242 13.78 -2.44 -3.37
C SER A 242 14.26 -3.84 -2.98
N ARG A 243 15.41 -4.27 -3.50
CA ARG A 243 16.02 -5.56 -3.16
C ARG A 243 16.55 -5.57 -1.74
N ASP A 244 17.28 -4.53 -1.34
CA ASP A 244 17.88 -4.43 0.00
C ASP A 244 16.81 -4.58 1.09
N PHE A 245 15.64 -3.97 0.89
CA PHE A 245 14.51 -4.09 1.83
C PHE A 245 14.01 -5.54 1.94
N VAL A 246 13.67 -6.17 0.81
CA VAL A 246 13.10 -7.53 0.85
C VAL A 246 14.12 -8.55 1.31
N ASP A 247 15.41 -8.38 0.97
CA ASP A 247 16.48 -9.28 1.38
C ASP A 247 16.77 -9.15 2.88
N ALA A 248 16.79 -7.93 3.42
CA ALA A 248 16.99 -7.68 4.84
C ALA A 248 15.85 -8.29 5.69
N VAL A 249 14.59 -8.07 5.31
CA VAL A 249 13.44 -8.63 6.04
C VAL A 249 13.35 -10.14 5.85
N ASP A 250 13.65 -10.67 4.66
CA ASP A 250 13.66 -12.12 4.42
C ASP A 250 14.76 -12.83 5.26
N ALA A 251 15.92 -12.21 5.40
CA ALA A 251 16.99 -12.74 6.27
C ALA A 251 16.51 -12.85 7.73
N LEU A 252 15.83 -11.82 8.24
CA LEU A 252 15.20 -11.84 9.57
C LEU A 252 14.11 -12.91 9.66
N ALA A 253 13.28 -13.08 8.62
CA ALA A 253 12.20 -14.05 8.60
C ALA A 253 12.64 -15.51 8.64
N ARG A 254 13.93 -15.81 8.35
CA ARG A 254 14.48 -17.18 8.48
C ARG A 254 14.54 -17.66 9.93
N THR A 255 14.65 -16.73 10.88
CA THR A 255 14.83 -17.05 12.31
C THR A 255 13.74 -16.45 13.20
N ALA A 256 13.01 -15.45 12.73
CA ALA A 256 11.93 -14.85 13.50
C ALA A 256 10.78 -15.84 13.72
N PRO A 257 10.27 -15.97 14.96
CA PRO A 257 9.04 -16.73 15.19
C PRO A 257 7.85 -16.07 14.45
N ALA A 258 6.88 -16.86 14.05
CA ALA A 258 5.61 -16.33 13.56
C ALA A 258 4.90 -15.59 14.71
N ALA A 259 4.41 -14.37 14.41
CA ALA A 259 3.75 -13.52 15.39
C ALA A 259 2.53 -12.85 14.74
N ALA A 260 1.36 -13.04 15.33
CA ALA A 260 0.13 -12.34 14.98
C ALA A 260 -0.75 -12.17 16.20
N ASP A 261 -1.44 -11.04 16.28
CA ASP A 261 -2.44 -10.73 17.31
C ASP A 261 -3.80 -10.33 16.69
N TRP A 262 -3.94 -10.51 15.38
CA TRP A 262 -5.17 -10.24 14.64
C TRP A 262 -6.18 -11.41 14.77
N ALA A 263 -7.44 -11.07 15.00
CA ALA A 263 -8.54 -12.01 14.97
C ALA A 263 -9.71 -11.46 14.14
N ALA A 264 -10.26 -12.27 13.25
CA ALA A 264 -11.36 -11.85 12.37
C ALA A 264 -12.60 -11.37 13.17
N SER A 265 -12.83 -11.91 14.36
CA SER A 265 -13.91 -11.50 15.28
C SER A 265 -13.80 -10.04 15.74
N ASP A 266 -12.60 -9.47 15.79
CA ASP A 266 -12.35 -8.12 16.25
C ASP A 266 -12.44 -7.08 15.10
N ALA A 267 -12.37 -7.51 13.85
CA ALA A 267 -12.40 -6.63 12.69
C ALA A 267 -13.61 -5.68 12.67
N PRO A 268 -14.85 -6.10 12.99
CA PRO A 268 -16.00 -5.17 13.02
C PRO A 268 -15.83 -4.03 14.03
N ARG A 269 -15.22 -4.27 15.20
CA ARG A 269 -14.93 -3.25 16.22
C ARG A 269 -13.93 -2.23 15.70
N HIS A 270 -12.86 -2.67 15.03
CA HIS A 270 -11.87 -1.79 14.42
C HIS A 270 -12.47 -1.00 13.26
N ALA A 271 -13.35 -1.61 12.46
CA ALA A 271 -14.08 -0.93 11.40
C ALA A 271 -14.96 0.21 11.93
N ALA A 272 -15.74 -0.04 12.98
CA ALA A 272 -16.57 0.98 13.62
C ALA A 272 -15.72 2.12 14.22
N ALA A 273 -14.60 1.80 14.86
CA ALA A 273 -13.69 2.80 15.41
C ALA A 273 -13.05 3.67 14.32
N CYS A 274 -12.68 3.09 13.18
CA CYS A 274 -12.18 3.82 12.02
C CYS A 274 -13.23 4.80 11.47
N ASP A 275 -14.48 4.35 11.28
CA ASP A 275 -15.57 5.16 10.77
C ASP A 275 -15.90 6.31 11.73
N ALA A 276 -15.89 6.05 13.04
CA ALA A 276 -16.09 7.07 14.07
C ALA A 276 -14.99 8.13 14.08
N LEU A 277 -13.72 7.74 13.96
CA LEU A 277 -12.59 8.67 13.83
C LEU A 277 -12.77 9.58 12.63
N ILE A 278 -13.06 9.02 11.45
CA ILE A 278 -13.25 9.79 10.23
C ILE A 278 -14.42 10.78 10.38
N ALA A 279 -15.53 10.35 10.99
CA ALA A 279 -16.67 11.21 11.25
C ALA A 279 -16.32 12.35 12.21
N ALA A 280 -15.61 12.07 13.30
CA ALA A 280 -15.16 13.08 14.27
C ALA A 280 -14.24 14.12 13.64
N ILE A 281 -13.25 13.69 12.86
CA ILE A 281 -12.33 14.58 12.14
C ILE A 281 -13.09 15.43 11.12
N ALA A 282 -14.01 14.83 10.35
CA ALA A 282 -14.83 15.54 9.38
C ALA A 282 -15.68 16.64 10.04
N ALA A 283 -16.25 16.37 11.23
CA ALA A 283 -17.03 17.35 11.98
C ALA A 283 -16.16 18.48 12.57
N ILE A 284 -15.04 18.17 13.21
CA ILE A 284 -14.15 19.16 13.87
C ILE A 284 -13.58 20.15 12.86
N TRP A 285 -13.07 19.65 11.73
CA TRP A 285 -12.44 20.49 10.69
C TRP A 285 -13.35 20.78 9.49
N ARG A 286 -14.65 20.51 9.60
CA ARG A 286 -15.66 20.76 8.55
C ARG A 286 -15.28 20.18 7.19
N VAL A 287 -14.66 19.00 7.17
CA VAL A 287 -14.20 18.34 5.96
C VAL A 287 -15.36 17.63 5.27
N THR A 288 -15.84 18.16 4.17
CA THR A 288 -16.96 17.60 3.37
C THR A 288 -16.51 16.42 2.52
N ASP A 289 -15.36 16.51 1.84
CA ASP A 289 -14.75 15.39 1.12
C ASP A 289 -13.90 14.52 2.06
N ARG A 290 -14.45 13.39 2.49
CA ARG A 290 -13.75 12.42 3.34
C ARG A 290 -12.47 11.85 2.70
N ASN A 291 -12.26 12.03 1.38
CA ASN A 291 -11.02 11.62 0.72
C ASN A 291 -9.83 12.49 1.11
N ARG A 292 -10.07 13.66 1.68
CA ARG A 292 -9.03 14.52 2.26
C ARG A 292 -8.49 13.99 3.59
N ILE A 293 -9.20 13.10 4.29
CA ILE A 293 -8.79 12.48 5.55
C ILE A 293 -7.99 11.21 5.25
N LYS A 294 -6.74 11.14 5.71
CA LYS A 294 -5.78 10.05 5.46
C LYS A 294 -5.30 9.43 6.77
N PRO A 295 -6.08 8.49 7.35
CA PRO A 295 -5.71 7.84 8.60
C PRO A 295 -4.66 6.76 8.40
N GLY A 296 -3.83 6.57 9.42
CA GLY A 296 -2.74 5.62 9.49
C GLY A 296 -1.40 6.20 9.05
N ILE A 297 -0.34 5.69 9.68
CA ILE A 297 1.05 6.15 9.46
C ILE A 297 1.40 6.17 7.97
N ALA A 298 1.18 5.08 7.27
CA ALA A 298 1.57 4.97 5.88
C ALA A 298 0.74 5.87 4.93
N GLU A 299 -0.58 6.00 5.16
CA GLU A 299 -1.42 6.89 4.35
C GLU A 299 -1.12 8.37 4.65
N ALA A 300 -0.87 8.72 5.92
CA ALA A 300 -0.43 10.05 6.30
C ALA A 300 0.92 10.40 5.65
N THR A 301 1.89 9.48 5.68
CA THR A 301 3.19 9.65 5.02
C THR A 301 3.04 9.91 3.52
N ARG A 302 2.22 9.10 2.84
CA ARG A 302 1.95 9.29 1.41
C ARG A 302 1.26 10.61 1.11
N ALA A 303 0.37 11.06 1.99
CA ALA A 303 -0.29 12.34 1.86
C ALA A 303 0.72 13.48 1.94
N VAL A 304 1.59 13.48 2.95
CA VAL A 304 2.63 14.50 3.10
C VAL A 304 3.61 14.48 1.92
N LEU A 305 3.98 13.31 1.40
CA LEU A 305 4.94 13.20 0.28
C LEU A 305 4.35 13.62 -1.09
N ARG A 306 3.05 13.43 -1.33
CA ARG A 306 2.48 13.43 -2.71
C ARG A 306 1.30 14.37 -2.92
N ARG A 307 0.80 14.98 -1.85
CA ARG A 307 -0.37 15.87 -1.85
C ARG A 307 0.03 17.22 -1.25
N VAL A 308 -0.92 18.12 -1.15
CA VAL A 308 -0.79 19.37 -0.40
C VAL A 308 -1.44 19.17 0.97
N PRO A 309 -0.66 18.80 2.01
CA PRO A 309 -1.21 18.60 3.35
C PRO A 309 -1.55 19.95 4.00
N ASP A 310 -2.69 19.99 4.71
CA ASP A 310 -3.07 21.11 5.56
C ASP A 310 -2.43 20.94 6.95
N ARG A 311 -2.65 19.78 7.57
CA ARG A 311 -2.12 19.45 8.90
C ARG A 311 -1.93 17.96 9.10
N LEU A 312 -1.17 17.63 10.12
CA LEU A 312 -0.91 16.28 10.58
C LEU A 312 -1.39 16.15 12.02
N LEU A 313 -2.30 15.22 12.26
CA LEU A 313 -2.81 14.89 13.59
C LEU A 313 -2.02 13.68 14.12
N LEU A 314 -1.41 13.80 15.29
CA LEU A 314 -0.60 12.73 15.90
C LEU A 314 -1.16 12.36 17.27
N GLY A 315 -1.17 11.05 17.57
CA GLY A 315 -1.54 10.54 18.89
C GLY A 315 -0.54 10.95 19.97
N ASP A 316 0.73 10.65 19.72
CA ASP A 316 1.85 11.11 20.56
C ASP A 316 2.99 11.58 19.64
N ARG A 317 3.36 12.85 19.77
CA ARG A 317 4.44 13.45 18.98
C ARG A 317 5.82 12.85 19.29
N ALA A 318 6.00 12.25 20.46
CA ALA A 318 7.24 11.62 20.89
C ALA A 318 7.33 10.14 20.47
N ASP A 319 6.23 9.56 19.94
CA ASP A 319 6.19 8.17 19.50
C ASP A 319 7.29 7.91 18.44
N PRO A 320 8.20 6.95 18.70
CA PRO A 320 9.26 6.60 17.75
C PRO A 320 8.71 6.14 16.39
N GLU A 321 7.49 5.61 16.32
CA GLU A 321 6.82 5.23 15.07
C GLU A 321 6.51 6.43 14.17
N LEU A 322 6.46 7.65 14.72
CA LEU A 322 6.09 8.87 14.02
C LEU A 322 7.27 9.78 13.67
N ARG A 323 8.52 9.38 13.99
CA ARG A 323 9.73 10.21 13.76
C ARG A 323 9.85 10.70 12.31
N HIS A 324 9.63 9.84 11.33
CA HIS A 324 9.68 10.20 9.91
C HIS A 324 8.58 11.19 9.51
N LEU A 325 7.37 11.06 10.07
CA LEU A 325 6.26 11.99 9.83
C LEU A 325 6.54 13.37 10.43
N VAL A 326 7.07 13.42 11.67
CA VAL A 326 7.50 14.66 12.32
C VAL A 326 8.60 15.33 11.50
N HIS A 327 9.57 14.55 10.98
CA HIS A 327 10.63 15.05 10.11
C HIS A 327 10.05 15.66 8.82
N LEU A 328 9.21 14.92 8.10
CA LEU A 328 8.57 15.40 6.87
C LEU A 328 7.70 16.63 7.08
N ALA A 329 6.95 16.68 8.19
CA ALA A 329 6.12 17.83 8.51
C ALA A 329 6.96 19.10 8.71
N ARG A 330 8.11 18.97 9.38
CA ARG A 330 9.06 20.08 9.56
C ARG A 330 9.67 20.52 8.23
N GLU A 331 10.15 19.59 7.40
CA GLU A 331 10.72 19.91 6.08
C GLU A 331 9.73 20.63 5.17
N ARG A 332 8.43 20.35 5.30
CA ARG A 332 7.38 20.87 4.44
C ARG A 332 6.55 21.99 5.05
N GLY A 333 6.87 22.40 6.28
CA GLY A 333 6.11 23.44 6.98
C GLY A 333 4.66 23.03 7.31
N VAL A 334 4.39 21.73 7.47
CA VAL A 334 3.05 21.22 7.80
C VAL A 334 2.79 21.34 9.30
N ALA A 335 1.65 21.92 9.67
CA ALA A 335 1.24 22.03 11.07
C ALA A 335 1.02 20.64 11.68
N ILE A 336 1.49 20.46 12.94
CA ILE A 336 1.27 19.24 13.72
C ILE A 336 0.37 19.56 14.89
N GLU A 337 -0.76 18.87 14.98
CA GLU A 337 -1.76 18.98 16.06
C GLU A 337 -1.94 17.63 16.77
N ALA A 338 -2.52 17.64 17.97
CA ALA A 338 -2.86 16.43 18.70
C ALA A 338 -4.08 15.74 18.07
N MET A 339 -4.12 14.41 18.13
CA MET A 339 -5.27 13.63 17.74
C MET A 339 -6.47 13.99 18.64
N PRO A 340 -7.63 14.33 18.08
CA PRO A 340 -8.76 14.85 18.87
C PRO A 340 -9.50 13.76 19.66
N VAL A 341 -9.32 12.50 19.30
CA VAL A 341 -9.99 11.34 19.92
C VAL A 341 -9.02 10.18 20.07
N ALA A 342 -9.22 9.37 21.09
CA ALA A 342 -8.47 8.12 21.25
C ALA A 342 -8.82 7.15 20.12
N THR A 343 -7.82 6.55 19.51
CA THR A 343 -7.97 5.66 18.34
C THR A 343 -6.79 4.70 18.26
N ALA A 344 -6.96 3.61 17.51
CA ALA A 344 -5.86 2.72 17.14
C ALA A 344 -4.87 3.36 16.15
N TYR A 345 -5.28 4.41 15.45
CA TYR A 345 -4.40 5.14 14.53
C TYR A 345 -3.46 6.07 15.28
N ARG A 346 -2.19 6.04 14.90
CA ARG A 346 -1.16 6.91 15.47
C ARG A 346 -1.05 8.25 14.76
N ALA A 347 -1.46 8.30 13.48
CA ALA A 347 -1.39 9.51 12.66
C ALA A 347 -2.59 9.63 11.71
N VAL A 348 -2.99 10.88 11.43
CA VAL A 348 -3.91 11.21 10.35
C VAL A 348 -3.40 12.47 9.64
N ALA A 349 -3.31 12.45 8.31
CA ALA A 349 -3.07 13.67 7.55
C ALA A 349 -4.39 14.20 6.96
N LEU A 350 -4.56 15.52 7.05
CA LEU A 350 -5.61 16.25 6.32
C LEU A 350 -5.00 16.91 5.09
N ILE A 351 -5.68 16.78 3.95
CA ILE A 351 -5.29 17.43 2.71
C ILE A 351 -5.96 18.81 2.67
N ALA A 352 -5.21 19.83 2.23
CA ALA A 352 -5.73 21.19 2.08
C ALA A 352 -6.90 21.26 1.08
N SER A 353 -7.87 22.14 1.31
CA SER A 353 -8.88 22.50 0.32
C SER A 353 -8.31 23.46 -0.72
N VAL A 354 -8.54 23.21 -1.98
CA VAL A 354 -8.07 24.06 -3.11
C VAL A 354 -9.22 24.96 -3.57
N GLY A 355 -10.01 25.49 -2.71
CA GLY A 355 -11.14 26.33 -3.12
C GLY A 355 -11.82 27.12 -1.99
N GLY A 356 -11.23 27.09 -0.80
CA GLY A 356 -11.85 27.66 0.40
C GLY A 356 -13.17 26.92 0.75
N ASP A 357 -13.26 26.39 1.95
CA ASP A 357 -14.55 25.95 2.51
C ASP A 357 -15.42 27.15 2.79
#